data_66b92eb0dcd7a4e59490697c6309a3a0
#
_entry.id   66b92eb0dcd7a4e59490697c6309a3a0
#
_cell.length_a   1.000
_cell.length_b   1.000
_cell.length_c   1.000
_cell.angle_alpha   90.00
_cell.angle_beta   90.00
_cell.angle_gamma   90.00
#
_symmetry.space_group_name_H-M   'P 1'
#
loop_
_entity.id
_entity.type
_entity.pdbx_description
1 polymer ?
#
loop_
_entity_poly.entity_id
_entity_poly.type
_entity_poly.pdbx_seq_one_letter_code
_entity_poly.pdbx_strand_id
1 'polypeptide(L)'
;YFYPTIFFTMNIPVVDLNHFIKGTSEEKVQFAAALGKAFEEVGFVSVKNHGIADDLINNLYATVKSFFSLPDSEKRSYEIPGLAGQRGYTSFGKEHAKGSDAPDLKEFFQYGQIIEDGVVSPEAYPNNVMVASPEDFNSLFHQAYRAFEVSGAALLSAIAIHLDLGDKY
;
A
#
# COMPACT_ATOMS: atom_id res chain seq x y z
N TYR A 1 -10.38 -30.52 31.32
CA TYR A 1 -9.32 -29.52 31.48
C TYR A 1 -9.79 -28.25 30.78
N PHE A 2 -10.12 -27.21 31.57
CA PHE A 2 -10.40 -25.88 31.06
C PHE A 2 -9.06 -25.16 30.85
N TYR A 3 -8.64 -24.93 29.63
CA TYR A 3 -7.58 -23.98 29.32
C TYR A 3 -8.15 -22.57 29.40
N PRO A 4 -7.61 -21.67 30.23
CA PRO A 4 -8.04 -20.29 30.22
C PRO A 4 -7.66 -19.69 28.86
N THR A 5 -8.66 -19.24 28.09
CA THR A 5 -8.42 -18.48 26.87
C THR A 5 -7.89 -17.11 27.29
N ILE A 6 -6.57 -16.95 27.24
CA ILE A 6 -5.92 -15.65 27.47
C ILE A 6 -6.15 -14.85 26.19
N PHE A 7 -7.10 -13.92 26.22
CA PHE A 7 -7.25 -12.90 25.17
C PHE A 7 -6.12 -11.89 25.33
N PHE A 8 -5.06 -12.03 24.54
CA PHE A 8 -4.12 -10.93 24.34
C PHE A 8 -4.81 -9.89 23.45
N THR A 9 -5.26 -8.79 24.02
CA THR A 9 -5.62 -7.59 23.26
C THR A 9 -4.33 -7.00 22.73
N MET A 10 -3.97 -7.35 21.51
CA MET A 10 -2.86 -6.71 20.82
C MET A 10 -3.32 -5.31 20.42
N ASN A 11 -2.73 -4.28 21.03
CA ASN A 11 -3.00 -2.90 20.68
C ASN A 11 -1.95 -2.46 19.65
N ILE A 12 -2.39 -2.16 18.42
CA ILE A 12 -1.49 -1.65 17.38
C ILE A 12 -1.13 -0.20 17.76
N PRO A 13 0.17 0.12 17.92
CA PRO A 13 0.60 1.48 18.23
C PRO A 13 0.18 2.48 17.16
N VAL A 14 -0.14 3.71 17.58
CA VAL A 14 -0.54 4.79 16.68
C VAL A 14 0.51 5.88 16.73
N VAL A 15 1.02 6.29 15.56
CA VAL A 15 1.94 7.42 15.42
C VAL A 15 1.32 8.54 14.58
N ASP A 16 1.71 9.78 14.86
CA ASP A 16 1.23 10.95 14.13
C ASP A 16 2.31 11.50 13.21
N LEU A 17 2.11 11.33 11.88
CA LEU A 17 3.11 11.72 10.88
C LEU A 17 3.40 13.22 10.86
N ASN A 18 2.48 14.06 11.35
CA ASN A 18 2.74 15.49 11.48
C ASN A 18 3.92 15.81 12.43
N HIS A 19 4.16 15.00 13.47
CA HIS A 19 5.32 15.16 14.34
C HIS A 19 6.65 15.00 13.58
N PHE A 20 6.65 14.17 12.55
CA PHE A 20 7.82 14.01 11.69
C PHE A 20 7.93 15.10 10.63
N ILE A 21 6.84 15.43 9.95
CA ILE A 21 6.87 16.34 8.80
C ILE A 21 6.99 17.81 9.27
N LYS A 22 6.23 18.17 10.31
CA LYS A 22 6.06 19.58 10.76
C LYS A 22 6.66 19.86 12.14
N GLY A 23 7.07 18.81 12.85
CA GLY A 23 7.56 18.91 14.21
C GLY A 23 8.99 19.45 14.33
N THR A 24 9.37 19.75 15.56
CA THR A 24 10.75 20.10 15.96
C THR A 24 11.70 18.94 15.74
N SER A 25 13.00 19.17 15.84
CA SER A 25 14.01 18.11 15.76
C SER A 25 13.80 17.03 16.83
N GLU A 26 13.37 17.42 18.03
CA GLU A 26 13.06 16.49 19.12
C GLU A 26 11.83 15.63 18.79
N GLU A 27 10.76 16.22 18.29
CA GLU A 27 9.55 15.51 17.88
C GLU A 27 9.84 14.50 16.75
N LYS A 28 10.69 14.85 15.80
CA LYS A 28 11.15 13.94 14.73
C LYS A 28 11.87 12.72 15.28
N VAL A 29 12.80 12.94 16.22
CA VAL A 29 13.53 11.84 16.86
C VAL A 29 12.59 10.94 17.67
N GLN A 30 11.67 11.53 18.43
CA GLN A 30 10.68 10.79 19.21
C GLN A 30 9.74 10.00 18.30
N PHE A 31 9.30 10.57 17.18
CA PHE A 31 8.50 9.88 16.18
C PHE A 31 9.25 8.67 15.60
N ALA A 32 10.51 8.87 15.19
CA ALA A 32 11.35 7.81 14.65
C ALA A 32 11.52 6.65 15.64
N ALA A 33 11.79 6.98 16.92
CA ALA A 33 11.89 5.98 17.98
C ALA A 33 10.58 5.23 18.21
N ALA A 34 9.43 5.93 18.23
CA ALA A 34 8.11 5.31 18.41
C ALA A 34 7.73 4.40 17.22
N LEU A 35 8.05 4.84 15.99
CA LEU A 35 7.83 4.06 14.76
C LEU A 35 8.66 2.78 14.77
N GLY A 36 9.96 2.87 15.04
CA GLY A 36 10.86 1.73 15.10
C GLY A 36 10.44 0.73 16.18
N LYS A 37 10.14 1.20 17.37
CA LYS A 37 9.64 0.37 18.47
C LYS A 37 8.36 -0.38 18.11
N ALA A 38 7.42 0.27 17.39
CA ALA A 38 6.19 -0.37 16.94
C ALA A 38 6.48 -1.55 16.00
N PHE A 39 7.43 -1.40 15.07
CA PHE A 39 7.84 -2.48 14.18
C PHE A 39 8.61 -3.60 14.91
N GLU A 40 9.47 -3.27 15.87
CA GLU A 40 10.23 -4.26 16.63
C GLU A 40 9.36 -5.10 17.56
N GLU A 41 8.39 -4.50 18.26
CA GLU A 41 7.59 -5.16 19.28
C GLU A 41 6.30 -5.79 18.74
N VAL A 42 5.68 -5.16 17.73
CA VAL A 42 4.34 -5.55 17.22
C VAL A 42 4.39 -6.00 15.77
N GLY A 43 5.31 -5.46 14.99
CA GLY A 43 5.38 -5.68 13.54
C GLY A 43 4.42 -4.80 12.71
N PHE A 44 3.56 -4.01 13.37
CA PHE A 44 2.57 -3.14 12.76
C PHE A 44 2.50 -1.80 13.47
N VAL A 45 2.13 -0.77 12.71
CA VAL A 45 1.88 0.58 13.21
C VAL A 45 0.69 1.20 12.47
N SER A 46 -0.14 1.94 13.18
CA SER A 46 -1.17 2.80 12.58
C SER A 46 -0.64 4.22 12.49
N VAL A 47 -0.79 4.83 11.32
CA VAL A 47 -0.30 6.19 11.05
C VAL A 47 -1.48 7.11 10.87
N LYS A 48 -1.62 8.15 11.71
CA LYS A 48 -2.59 9.22 11.53
C LYS A 48 -1.93 10.45 10.92
N ASN A 49 -2.74 11.36 10.36
CA ASN A 49 -2.27 12.56 9.67
C ASN A 49 -1.26 12.24 8.55
N HIS A 50 -1.50 11.13 7.85
CA HIS A 50 -0.66 10.60 6.78
C HIS A 50 -0.66 11.45 5.49
N GLY A 51 -1.44 12.53 5.44
CA GLY A 51 -1.45 13.45 4.30
C GLY A 51 -2.27 13.01 3.09
N ILE A 52 -2.89 11.82 3.13
CA ILE A 52 -3.79 11.37 2.08
C ILE A 52 -5.17 11.94 2.38
N ALA A 53 -5.73 12.73 1.46
CA ALA A 53 -7.01 13.39 1.66
C ALA A 53 -8.16 12.39 1.78
N ASP A 54 -9.09 12.64 2.71
CA ASP A 54 -10.26 11.77 2.95
C ASP A 54 -11.13 11.63 1.70
N ASP A 55 -11.31 12.72 0.94
CA ASP A 55 -12.07 12.68 -0.32
C ASP A 55 -11.40 11.78 -1.36
N LEU A 56 -10.07 11.78 -1.45
CA LEU A 56 -9.35 10.86 -2.34
C LEU A 56 -9.58 9.40 -1.92
N ILE A 57 -9.52 9.12 -0.62
CA ILE A 57 -9.78 7.77 -0.07
C ILE A 57 -11.20 7.33 -0.40
N ASN A 58 -12.20 8.18 -0.12
CA ASN A 58 -13.61 7.86 -0.35
C ASN A 58 -13.90 7.63 -1.84
N ASN A 59 -13.38 8.49 -2.72
CA ASN A 59 -13.55 8.35 -4.16
C ASN A 59 -12.83 7.10 -4.70
N LEU A 60 -11.64 6.79 -4.20
CA LEU A 60 -10.92 5.58 -4.56
C LEU A 60 -11.70 4.31 -4.18
N TYR A 61 -12.26 4.26 -2.95
CA TYR A 61 -13.09 3.13 -2.54
C TYR A 61 -14.35 2.99 -3.38
N ALA A 62 -15.01 4.11 -3.75
CA ALA A 62 -16.20 4.09 -4.60
C ALA A 62 -15.87 3.54 -6.00
N THR A 63 -14.79 4.04 -6.59
CA THR A 63 -14.31 3.60 -7.91
C THR A 63 -13.86 2.13 -7.91
N VAL A 64 -13.12 1.70 -6.88
CA VAL A 64 -12.73 0.28 -6.71
C VAL A 64 -13.96 -0.62 -6.62
N LYS A 65 -14.97 -0.24 -5.81
CA LYS A 65 -16.23 -0.98 -5.71
C LYS A 65 -16.94 -1.06 -7.06
N SER A 66 -16.98 0.02 -7.82
CA SER A 66 -17.58 0.06 -9.17
C SER A 66 -16.83 -0.88 -10.12
N PHE A 67 -15.51 -0.85 -10.13
CA PHE A 67 -14.68 -1.76 -10.94
C PHE A 67 -14.96 -3.24 -10.63
N PHE A 68 -14.92 -3.63 -9.36
CA PHE A 68 -15.16 -5.02 -8.99
C PHE A 68 -16.62 -5.48 -9.17
N SER A 69 -17.54 -4.55 -9.40
CA SER A 69 -18.94 -4.84 -9.77
C SER A 69 -19.13 -5.03 -11.28
N LEU A 70 -18.11 -4.79 -12.10
CA LEU A 70 -18.16 -5.05 -13.55
C LEU A 70 -18.34 -6.54 -13.85
N PRO A 71 -18.91 -6.89 -15.01
CA PRO A 71 -18.96 -8.27 -15.46
C PRO A 71 -17.57 -8.92 -15.52
N ASP A 72 -17.48 -10.21 -15.20
CA ASP A 72 -16.20 -10.93 -15.18
C ASP A 72 -15.46 -10.87 -16.52
N SER A 73 -16.19 -10.90 -17.64
CA SER A 73 -15.59 -10.78 -18.97
C SER A 73 -14.88 -9.42 -19.17
N GLU A 74 -15.43 -8.36 -18.61
CA GLU A 74 -14.84 -7.02 -18.68
C GLU A 74 -13.62 -6.91 -17.77
N LYS A 75 -13.73 -7.35 -16.51
CA LYS A 75 -12.57 -7.37 -15.58
C LYS A 75 -11.42 -8.20 -16.15
N ARG A 76 -11.69 -9.37 -16.73
CA ARG A 76 -10.68 -10.23 -17.35
C ARG A 76 -9.98 -9.61 -18.55
N SER A 77 -10.57 -8.62 -19.23
CA SER A 77 -9.90 -7.90 -20.32
C SER A 77 -8.67 -7.12 -19.84
N TYR A 78 -8.58 -6.86 -18.52
CA TYR A 78 -7.45 -6.18 -17.87
C TYR A 78 -6.42 -7.16 -17.28
N GLU A 79 -6.56 -8.46 -17.52
CA GLU A 79 -5.50 -9.45 -17.19
C GLU A 79 -4.39 -9.38 -18.25
N ILE A 80 -3.14 -9.29 -17.80
CA ILE A 80 -1.99 -9.26 -18.70
C ILE A 80 -1.25 -10.61 -18.61
N PRO A 81 -1.30 -11.43 -19.66
CA PRO A 81 -0.55 -12.69 -19.70
C PRO A 81 0.94 -12.45 -19.51
N GLY A 82 1.59 -13.27 -18.70
CA GLY A 82 3.03 -13.23 -18.47
C GLY A 82 3.50 -12.29 -17.37
N LEU A 83 2.65 -11.40 -16.84
CA LEU A 83 3.00 -10.53 -15.71
C LEU A 83 2.75 -11.16 -14.34
N ALA A 84 2.20 -12.37 -14.27
CA ALA A 84 1.91 -13.08 -13.00
C ALA A 84 1.21 -12.18 -11.96
N GLY A 85 0.22 -11.36 -12.40
CA GLY A 85 -0.54 -10.46 -11.53
C GLY A 85 0.20 -9.21 -11.04
N GLN A 86 1.40 -8.91 -11.54
CA GLN A 86 2.16 -7.73 -11.11
C GLN A 86 1.51 -6.40 -11.51
N ARG A 87 0.65 -6.39 -12.51
CA ARG A 87 -0.14 -5.24 -12.96
C ARG A 87 -1.49 -5.71 -13.49
N GLY A 88 -2.49 -4.86 -13.34
CA GLY A 88 -3.83 -5.12 -13.85
C GLY A 88 -4.63 -6.06 -12.94
N TYR A 89 -5.65 -6.64 -13.53
CA TYR A 89 -6.60 -7.52 -12.83
C TYR A 89 -6.07 -8.96 -12.71
N THR A 90 -6.35 -9.58 -11.60
CA THR A 90 -6.13 -11.02 -11.37
C THR A 90 -7.43 -11.63 -10.86
N SER A 91 -7.97 -12.58 -11.62
CA SER A 91 -9.23 -13.23 -11.31
C SER A 91 -9.11 -14.31 -10.25
N PHE A 92 -10.25 -14.70 -9.69
CA PHE A 92 -10.36 -15.83 -8.76
C PHE A 92 -9.66 -17.07 -9.29
N GLY A 93 -8.99 -17.79 -8.41
CA GLY A 93 -8.37 -19.08 -8.72
C GLY A 93 -7.05 -19.01 -9.47
N LYS A 94 -6.45 -17.83 -9.61
CA LYS A 94 -5.13 -17.65 -10.25
C LYS A 94 -3.97 -17.82 -9.28
N GLU A 95 -4.17 -17.45 -8.04
CA GLU A 95 -3.15 -17.59 -7.00
C GLU A 95 -3.43 -18.77 -6.09
N HIS A 96 -2.36 -19.38 -5.60
CA HIS A 96 -2.36 -20.48 -4.65
C HIS A 96 -1.41 -20.17 -3.51
N ALA A 97 -1.77 -20.54 -2.30
CA ALA A 97 -0.83 -20.50 -1.19
C ALA A 97 0.33 -21.48 -1.47
N LYS A 98 1.54 -21.12 -1.04
CA LYS A 98 2.72 -21.98 -1.24
C LYS A 98 2.47 -23.36 -0.61
N GLY A 99 2.52 -24.40 -1.45
CA GLY A 99 2.29 -25.79 -1.01
C GLY A 99 0.81 -26.22 -0.93
N SER A 100 -0.12 -25.43 -1.48
CA SER A 100 -1.53 -25.78 -1.59
C SER A 100 -1.96 -25.88 -3.06
N ASP A 101 -2.74 -26.92 -3.39
CA ASP A 101 -3.38 -27.05 -4.69
C ASP A 101 -4.74 -26.35 -4.77
N ALA A 102 -5.23 -25.85 -3.61
CA ALA A 102 -6.49 -25.10 -3.56
C ALA A 102 -6.24 -23.63 -3.95
N PRO A 103 -6.98 -23.10 -4.92
CA PRO A 103 -6.83 -21.69 -5.33
C PRO A 103 -7.37 -20.75 -4.25
N ASP A 104 -6.76 -19.57 -4.16
CA ASP A 104 -7.25 -18.49 -3.32
C ASP A 104 -8.60 -17.96 -3.86
N LEU A 105 -9.56 -17.77 -2.95
CA LEU A 105 -10.86 -17.19 -3.25
C LEU A 105 -10.81 -15.67 -3.17
N LYS A 106 -9.89 -15.08 -3.94
CA LYS A 106 -9.72 -13.62 -4.06
C LYS A 106 -9.57 -13.20 -5.50
N GLU A 107 -9.99 -11.98 -5.78
CA GLU A 107 -9.66 -11.23 -6.99
C GLU A 107 -9.02 -9.91 -6.56
N PHE A 108 -8.14 -9.36 -7.37
CA PHE A 108 -7.48 -8.10 -7.05
C PHE A 108 -7.04 -7.35 -8.30
N PHE A 109 -6.74 -6.06 -8.14
CA PHE A 109 -6.13 -5.23 -9.16
C PHE A 109 -4.84 -4.63 -8.63
N GLN A 110 -3.75 -4.80 -9.36
CA GLN A 110 -2.44 -4.25 -9.01
C GLN A 110 -2.12 -3.01 -9.83
N TYR A 111 -1.84 -1.93 -9.13
CA TYR A 111 -1.33 -0.68 -9.67
C TYR A 111 0.05 -0.42 -9.07
N GLY A 112 1.02 -0.07 -9.89
CA GLY A 112 2.39 0.08 -9.44
C GLY A 112 2.98 1.44 -9.77
N GLN A 113 4.31 1.51 -9.66
CA GLN A 113 5.07 2.71 -9.91
C GLN A 113 4.72 3.31 -11.28
N ILE A 114 4.61 4.64 -11.28
CA ILE A 114 4.38 5.42 -12.49
C ILE A 114 5.75 5.80 -13.04
N ILE A 115 6.02 5.36 -14.27
CA ILE A 115 7.24 5.74 -15.00
C ILE A 115 6.89 6.95 -15.84
N GLU A 116 7.52 8.08 -15.57
CA GLU A 116 7.36 9.29 -16.37
C GLU A 116 8.11 9.16 -17.69
N ASP A 117 7.54 9.74 -18.76
CA ASP A 117 8.16 9.71 -20.09
C ASP A 117 9.58 10.29 -20.04
N GLY A 118 10.53 9.57 -20.60
CA GLY A 118 11.95 9.96 -20.63
C GLY A 118 12.78 9.59 -19.40
N VAL A 119 12.16 9.02 -18.36
CA VAL A 119 12.88 8.47 -17.22
C VAL A 119 13.26 7.03 -17.52
N VAL A 120 14.57 6.77 -17.66
CA VAL A 120 15.08 5.41 -17.74
C VAL A 120 15.21 4.87 -16.32
N SER A 121 14.25 4.02 -15.92
CA SER A 121 14.40 3.26 -14.68
C SER A 121 15.50 2.21 -14.86
N PRO A 122 16.44 2.07 -13.91
CA PRO A 122 17.43 0.98 -13.94
C PRO A 122 16.78 -0.40 -13.82
N GLU A 123 15.54 -0.45 -13.36
CA GLU A 123 14.71 -1.65 -13.26
C GLU A 123 13.56 -1.57 -14.26
N ALA A 124 13.34 -2.66 -15.02
CA ALA A 124 12.22 -2.72 -15.96
C ALA A 124 10.90 -2.99 -15.21
N TYR A 125 10.23 -1.93 -14.78
CA TYR A 125 8.88 -2.04 -14.21
C TYR A 125 7.84 -2.15 -15.34
N PRO A 126 6.87 -3.08 -15.24
CA PRO A 126 5.76 -3.13 -16.19
C PRO A 126 4.91 -1.87 -16.11
N ASN A 127 4.42 -1.41 -17.26
CA ASN A 127 3.46 -0.30 -17.31
C ASN A 127 2.16 -0.66 -16.59
N ASN A 128 1.51 0.34 -16.00
CA ASN A 128 0.18 0.17 -15.44
C ASN A 128 -0.86 -0.12 -16.54
N VAL A 129 -1.83 -0.96 -16.21
CA VAL A 129 -2.95 -1.29 -17.11
C VAL A 129 -3.99 -0.19 -16.99
N MET A 130 -4.34 0.39 -18.13
CA MET A 130 -5.35 1.45 -18.20
C MET A 130 -6.75 0.85 -18.24
N VAL A 131 -7.61 1.28 -17.33
CA VAL A 131 -8.99 0.85 -17.19
C VAL A 131 -9.90 1.86 -17.89
N ALA A 132 -10.79 1.39 -18.76
CA ALA A 132 -11.71 2.23 -19.50
C ALA A 132 -12.95 2.63 -18.68
N SER A 133 -13.38 1.74 -17.78
CA SER A 133 -14.53 1.95 -16.89
C SER A 133 -14.26 1.35 -15.50
N PRO A 134 -14.50 2.09 -14.41
CA PRO A 134 -14.98 3.48 -14.34
C PRO A 134 -14.00 4.52 -14.90
N GLU A 135 -14.51 5.64 -15.41
CA GLU A 135 -13.72 6.67 -16.12
C GLU A 135 -12.64 7.32 -15.23
N ASP A 136 -12.93 7.50 -13.95
CA ASP A 136 -12.04 8.13 -12.97
C ASP A 136 -10.99 7.16 -12.39
N PHE A 137 -11.06 5.86 -12.69
CA PHE A 137 -10.20 4.82 -12.12
C PHE A 137 -8.71 5.18 -12.19
N ASN A 138 -8.22 5.44 -13.40
CA ASN A 138 -6.80 5.67 -13.62
C ASN A 138 -6.29 6.92 -12.90
N SER A 139 -7.06 8.01 -12.94
CA SER A 139 -6.69 9.27 -12.30
C SER A 139 -6.67 9.17 -10.78
N LEU A 140 -7.64 8.46 -10.18
CA LEU A 140 -7.69 8.25 -8.74
C LEU A 140 -6.57 7.32 -8.25
N PHE A 141 -6.27 6.25 -8.98
CA PHE A 141 -5.14 5.37 -8.65
C PHE A 141 -3.80 6.09 -8.77
N HIS A 142 -3.63 6.94 -9.79
CA HIS A 142 -2.45 7.78 -9.94
C HIS A 142 -2.28 8.73 -8.73
N GLN A 143 -3.33 9.46 -8.37
CA GLN A 143 -3.32 10.38 -7.24
C GLN A 143 -3.03 9.65 -5.93
N ALA A 144 -3.69 8.50 -5.70
CA ALA A 144 -3.46 7.68 -4.51
C ALA A 144 -2.02 7.17 -4.44
N TYR A 145 -1.48 6.66 -5.55
CA TYR A 145 -0.10 6.18 -5.60
C TYR A 145 0.88 7.29 -5.22
N ARG A 146 0.74 8.48 -5.80
CA ARG A 146 1.58 9.64 -5.46
C ARG A 146 1.44 10.08 -4.00
N ALA A 147 0.24 10.06 -3.46
CA ALA A 147 0.03 10.37 -2.04
C ALA A 147 0.69 9.33 -1.12
N PHE A 148 0.64 8.05 -1.47
CA PHE A 148 1.35 7.00 -0.75
C PHE A 148 2.88 7.12 -0.86
N GLU A 149 3.41 7.49 -2.03
CA GLU A 149 4.86 7.74 -2.20
C GLU A 149 5.35 8.84 -1.25
N VAL A 150 4.63 9.96 -1.15
CA VAL A 150 5.01 11.07 -0.26
C VAL A 150 5.01 10.63 1.20
N SER A 151 3.95 9.96 1.62
CA SER A 151 3.84 9.48 3.00
C SER A 151 4.86 8.38 3.31
N GLY A 152 5.07 7.47 2.35
CA GLY A 152 6.04 6.39 2.45
C GLY A 152 7.48 6.90 2.55
N ALA A 153 7.85 7.90 1.75
CA ALA A 153 9.17 8.53 1.82
C ALA A 153 9.45 9.13 3.19
N ALA A 154 8.45 9.80 3.80
CA ALA A 154 8.58 10.36 5.15
C ALA A 154 8.77 9.25 6.21
N LEU A 155 8.02 8.15 6.11
CA LEU A 155 8.16 7.01 7.01
C LEU A 155 9.51 6.31 6.85
N LEU A 156 9.99 6.12 5.61
CA LEU A 156 11.32 5.55 5.35
C LEU A 156 12.44 6.43 5.89
N SER A 157 12.31 7.77 5.78
CA SER A 157 13.25 8.71 6.38
C SER A 157 13.28 8.59 7.91
N ALA A 158 12.12 8.42 8.55
CA ALA A 158 12.06 8.19 9.99
C ALA A 158 12.69 6.85 10.41
N ILE A 159 12.48 5.79 9.61
CA ILE A 159 13.13 4.49 9.82
C ILE A 159 14.66 4.61 9.69
N ALA A 160 15.16 5.37 8.72
CA ALA A 160 16.58 5.61 8.55
C ALA A 160 17.21 6.30 9.79
N ILE A 161 16.50 7.26 10.40
CA ILE A 161 16.91 7.89 11.65
C ILE A 161 16.93 6.87 12.80
N HIS A 162 15.89 6.05 12.94
CA HIS A 162 15.82 5.03 13.98
C HIS A 162 16.96 4.00 13.89
N LEU A 163 17.34 3.64 12.67
CA LEU A 163 18.41 2.67 12.39
C LEU A 163 19.81 3.29 12.33
N ASP A 164 19.93 4.60 12.59
CA ASP A 164 21.20 5.35 12.54
C ASP A 164 21.96 5.18 11.21
N LEU A 165 21.24 5.23 10.09
CA LEU A 165 21.83 5.03 8.77
C LEU A 165 22.59 6.25 8.23
N GLY A 166 22.53 7.38 8.93
CA GLY A 166 23.17 8.64 8.56
C GLY A 166 22.62 9.25 7.26
N ASP A 167 23.42 10.12 6.64
CA ASP A 167 23.03 10.89 5.43
C ASP A 167 23.02 10.08 4.13
N LYS A 168 23.08 8.78 4.21
CA LYS A 168 23.10 7.88 3.04
C LYS A 168 21.70 7.51 2.53
N TYR A 169 20.65 7.97 3.24
CA TYR A 169 19.26 7.62 2.94
C TYR A 169 18.33 8.82 3.03
#